data_5f0c72d81c7b768bd7315be266412d7c
#
_entry.id   5f0c72d81c7b768bd7315be266412d7c
#
_cell.length_a   1.000
_cell.length_b   1.000
_cell.length_c   1.000
_cell.angle_alpha   90.00
_cell.angle_beta   90.00
_cell.angle_gamma   90.00
#
_symmetry.space_group_name_H-M   'P 1'
#
loop_
_entity.id
_entity.type
_entity.pdbx_description
1 polymer ?
#
loop_
_entity_poly.entity_id
_entity_poly.type
_entity_poly.pdbx_seq_one_letter_code
_entity_poly.pdbx_strand_id
1 'polypeptide(L)'
;HELTNKFSKDSRIIQNTFEKISLQNKNEHMNFDKLLHLIDDNNDDTIFEMINKLMIGNYYESINLLKNFERINFSSSSILYLIKSKFKLLQKCINMRENGLTKNEIVNNKSLNIFYKEHSLFFKMLDFWTLSKIDECLYFLFKTELNCKSKKEYDYIFLNQLFLYIYFKIKIKP
;
A
#
# COMPACT_ATOMS: atom_id res chain seq x y z
N HIS A 1 -24.82 6.40 23.24
CA HIS A 1 -25.79 6.08 22.18
C HIS A 1 -25.20 6.20 20.76
N GLU A 2 -24.32 7.18 20.46
CA GLU A 2 -23.69 7.31 19.14
C GLU A 2 -22.60 6.26 18.88
N LEU A 3 -21.85 5.87 19.90
CA LEU A 3 -20.83 4.83 19.79
C LEU A 3 -21.46 3.45 19.56
N THR A 4 -22.57 3.12 20.20
CA THR A 4 -23.27 1.85 20.02
C THR A 4 -23.87 1.69 18.61
N ASN A 5 -24.30 2.78 17.96
CA ASN A 5 -24.78 2.74 16.58
C ASN A 5 -23.66 2.56 15.54
N LYS A 6 -22.45 3.06 15.82
CA LYS A 6 -21.28 2.86 14.96
C LYS A 6 -20.78 1.41 15.02
N PHE A 7 -20.68 0.84 16.21
CA PHE A 7 -20.31 -0.56 16.42
C PHE A 7 -21.32 -1.55 15.83
N SER A 8 -22.61 -1.22 15.79
CA SER A 8 -23.61 -2.11 15.20
C SER A 8 -23.56 -2.18 13.67
N LYS A 9 -23.13 -1.11 13.00
CA LYS A 9 -22.88 -1.10 11.56
C LYS A 9 -21.60 -1.89 11.21
N ASP A 10 -20.53 -1.67 11.95
CA ASP A 10 -19.25 -2.36 11.76
C ASP A 10 -19.36 -3.86 12.01
N SER A 11 -20.16 -4.27 13.01
CA SER A 11 -20.40 -5.68 13.35
C SER A 11 -21.09 -6.46 12.22
N ARG A 12 -22.05 -5.85 11.50
CA ARG A 12 -22.72 -6.49 10.35
C ARG A 12 -21.78 -6.62 9.14
N ILE A 13 -20.96 -5.62 8.90
CA ILE A 13 -19.95 -5.65 7.84
C ILE A 13 -18.91 -6.74 8.14
N ILE A 14 -18.43 -6.80 9.37
CA ILE A 14 -17.51 -7.84 9.84
C ILE A 14 -18.14 -9.23 9.71
N GLN A 15 -19.40 -9.41 10.13
CA GLN A 15 -20.10 -10.69 9.98
C GLN A 15 -20.29 -11.10 8.52
N ASN A 16 -20.75 -10.18 7.66
CA ASN A 16 -20.92 -10.43 6.23
C ASN A 16 -19.58 -10.74 5.54
N THR A 17 -18.49 -10.09 5.98
CA THR A 17 -17.15 -10.37 5.46
C THR A 17 -16.65 -11.73 5.92
N PHE A 18 -16.85 -12.11 7.19
CA PHE A 18 -16.54 -13.44 7.68
C PHE A 18 -17.37 -14.54 7.00
N GLU A 19 -18.66 -14.30 6.73
CA GLU A 19 -19.50 -15.23 5.99
C GLU A 19 -19.03 -15.41 4.54
N LYS A 20 -18.68 -14.31 3.84
CA LYS A 20 -18.10 -14.38 2.50
C LYS A 20 -16.76 -15.14 2.48
N ILE A 21 -15.92 -14.91 3.49
CA ILE A 21 -14.64 -15.63 3.66
C ILE A 21 -14.88 -17.12 3.93
N SER A 22 -15.84 -17.47 4.80
CA SER A 22 -16.15 -18.86 5.13
C SER A 22 -16.78 -19.64 3.97
N LEU A 23 -17.54 -18.97 3.10
CA LEU A 23 -18.15 -19.57 1.92
C LEU A 23 -17.17 -19.80 0.76
N GLN A 24 -16.10 -19.01 0.67
CA GLN A 24 -15.05 -19.18 -0.34
C GLN A 24 -13.94 -20.18 0.05
N ASN A 25 -13.84 -20.53 1.33
CA ASN A 25 -12.74 -21.34 1.87
C ASN A 25 -13.06 -22.84 1.87
N LYS A 26 -13.03 -23.49 0.71
CA LYS A 26 -12.89 -24.95 0.71
C LYS A 26 -11.58 -25.48 0.14
N ASN A 27 -10.75 -24.73 -0.61
CA ASN A 27 -9.54 -25.32 -1.20
C ASN A 27 -8.44 -24.37 -1.73
N GLU A 28 -8.35 -23.09 -1.34
CA GLU A 28 -7.25 -22.25 -1.82
C GLU A 28 -6.57 -21.47 -0.67
N HIS A 29 -5.23 -21.43 -0.69
CA HIS A 29 -4.45 -20.51 0.13
C HIS A 29 -4.98 -19.08 -0.09
N MET A 30 -5.59 -18.52 0.94
CA MET A 30 -6.17 -17.20 0.93
C MET A 30 -5.08 -16.16 0.65
N ASN A 31 -5.06 -15.63 -0.57
CA ASN A 31 -4.15 -14.55 -0.93
C ASN A 31 -4.61 -13.28 -0.21
N PHE A 32 -3.69 -12.62 0.49
CA PHE A 32 -3.95 -11.41 1.27
C PHE A 32 -4.59 -10.29 0.41
N ASP A 33 -4.30 -10.26 -0.89
CA ASP A 33 -4.93 -9.33 -1.85
C ASP A 33 -6.45 -9.59 -1.99
N LYS A 34 -6.89 -10.85 -1.94
CA LYS A 34 -8.32 -11.19 -1.93
C LYS A 34 -9.00 -10.83 -0.60
N LEU A 35 -8.27 -10.90 0.50
CA LEU A 35 -8.76 -10.48 1.83
C LEU A 35 -8.98 -8.97 1.89
N LEU A 36 -8.07 -8.20 1.31
CA LEU A 36 -8.19 -6.74 1.23
C LEU A 36 -9.41 -6.30 0.40
N HIS A 37 -9.76 -7.00 -0.68
CA HIS A 37 -10.96 -6.72 -1.47
C HIS A 37 -12.27 -7.08 -0.76
N LEU A 38 -12.23 -7.79 0.36
CA LEU A 38 -13.40 -8.18 1.13
C LEU A 38 -13.65 -7.28 2.37
N ILE A 39 -12.68 -6.47 2.74
CA ILE A 39 -12.75 -5.54 3.87
C ILE A 39 -13.16 -4.17 3.33
N ASP A 40 -14.39 -3.82 3.57
CA ASP A 40 -15.09 -2.53 3.41
C ASP A 40 -14.53 -1.51 2.37
N ASP A 41 -15.29 -1.31 1.29
CA ASP A 41 -14.96 -0.43 0.13
C ASP A 41 -14.46 0.99 0.51
N ASN A 42 -14.79 1.51 1.70
CA ASN A 42 -14.41 2.86 2.09
C ASN A 42 -13.00 2.96 2.73
N ASN A 43 -12.51 1.90 3.39
CA ASN A 43 -11.16 1.93 4.00
C ASN A 43 -10.07 1.49 3.02
N ASP A 44 -10.39 0.59 2.10
CA ASP A 44 -9.44 0.12 1.09
C ASP A 44 -9.04 1.22 0.13
N ASP A 45 -10.00 1.98 -0.39
CA ASP A 45 -9.70 3.14 -1.23
C ASP A 45 -8.77 4.13 -0.52
N THR A 46 -8.95 4.33 0.80
CA THR A 46 -8.14 5.25 1.59
C THR A 46 -6.71 4.77 1.80
N ILE A 47 -6.46 3.47 2.02
CA ILE A 47 -5.10 2.94 2.22
C ILE A 47 -4.31 2.92 0.91
N PHE A 48 -4.94 2.54 -0.21
CA PHE A 48 -4.30 2.62 -1.53
C PHE A 48 -4.05 4.07 -1.93
N GLU A 49 -4.96 4.98 -1.63
CA GLU A 49 -4.78 6.42 -1.83
C GLU A 49 -3.57 6.93 -1.05
N MET A 50 -3.44 6.57 0.24
CA MET A 50 -2.29 6.93 1.08
C MET A 50 -0.97 6.49 0.46
N ILE A 51 -0.89 5.23 0.03
CA ILE A 51 0.32 4.68 -0.58
C ILE A 51 0.59 5.36 -1.93
N ASN A 52 -0.41 5.57 -2.77
CA ASN A 52 -0.26 6.25 -4.04
C ASN A 52 0.26 7.68 -3.86
N LYS A 53 -0.28 8.43 -2.88
CA LYS A 53 0.21 9.78 -2.53
C LYS A 53 1.67 9.75 -2.08
N LEU A 54 2.04 8.77 -1.24
CA LEU A 54 3.42 8.58 -0.82
C LEU A 54 4.34 8.35 -2.03
N MET A 55 3.96 7.45 -2.95
CA MET A 55 4.77 7.06 -4.11
C MET A 55 4.97 8.17 -5.15
N ILE A 56 4.11 9.18 -5.18
CA ILE A 56 4.27 10.37 -6.03
C ILE A 56 4.85 11.58 -5.29
N GLY A 57 5.27 11.41 -4.03
CA GLY A 57 5.93 12.45 -3.24
C GLY A 57 4.96 13.46 -2.59
N ASN A 58 3.68 13.15 -2.48
CA ASN A 58 2.72 13.95 -1.74
C ASN A 58 2.75 13.56 -0.25
N TYR A 59 3.84 13.95 0.43
CA TYR A 59 4.15 13.57 1.80
C TYR A 59 3.07 13.99 2.80
N TYR A 60 2.65 15.27 2.76
CA TYR A 60 1.73 15.81 3.77
C TYR A 60 0.37 15.11 3.77
N GLU A 61 -0.18 14.82 2.59
CA GLU A 61 -1.45 14.11 2.49
C GLU A 61 -1.28 12.64 2.92
N SER A 62 -0.19 11.97 2.53
CA SER A 62 0.06 10.59 2.93
C SER A 62 0.24 10.44 4.45
N ILE A 63 0.92 11.39 5.12
CA ILE A 63 1.07 11.38 6.58
C ILE A 63 -0.25 11.67 7.31
N ASN A 64 -1.08 12.56 6.78
CA ASN A 64 -2.40 12.82 7.37
C ASN A 64 -3.28 11.56 7.33
N LEU A 65 -3.25 10.82 6.22
CA LEU A 65 -3.94 9.53 6.12
C LEU A 65 -3.33 8.49 7.07
N LEU A 66 -2.00 8.42 7.18
CA LEU A 66 -1.33 7.51 8.12
C LEU A 66 -1.75 7.76 9.57
N LYS A 67 -1.90 9.02 10.00
CA LYS A 67 -2.40 9.37 11.34
C LYS A 67 -3.84 8.88 11.58
N ASN A 68 -4.68 8.85 10.54
CA ASN A 68 -6.03 8.30 10.68
C ASN A 68 -5.97 6.79 10.91
N PHE A 69 -5.09 6.06 10.20
CA PHE A 69 -4.87 4.63 10.43
C PHE A 69 -4.29 4.33 11.82
N GLU A 70 -3.40 5.19 12.33
CA GLU A 70 -2.88 5.10 13.70
C GLU A 70 -4.01 5.20 14.74
N ARG A 71 -4.93 6.17 14.59
CA ARG A 71 -6.06 6.36 15.51
C ARG A 71 -7.01 5.16 15.60
N ILE A 72 -7.17 4.42 14.52
CA ILE A 72 -7.99 3.20 14.50
C ILE A 72 -7.19 1.93 14.80
N ASN A 73 -5.91 2.06 15.18
CA ASN A 73 -4.98 0.95 15.43
C ASN A 73 -4.90 -0.05 14.26
N PHE A 74 -4.90 0.45 13.01
CA PHE A 74 -4.76 -0.40 11.84
C PHE A 74 -3.41 -1.11 11.84
N SER A 75 -3.33 -2.30 11.28
CA SER A 75 -2.11 -3.12 11.29
C SER A 75 -0.96 -2.47 10.53
N SER A 76 0.11 -2.09 11.23
CA SER A 76 1.35 -1.58 10.64
C SER A 76 1.99 -2.57 9.66
N SER A 77 1.89 -3.87 9.96
CA SER A 77 2.38 -4.94 9.08
C SER A 77 1.65 -4.97 7.74
N SER A 78 0.33 -4.68 7.75
CA SER A 78 -0.46 -4.58 6.52
C SER A 78 -0.02 -3.40 5.66
N ILE A 79 0.23 -2.24 6.29
CA ILE A 79 0.76 -1.05 5.59
C ILE A 79 2.12 -1.36 4.96
N LEU A 80 3.04 -1.98 5.71
CA LEU A 80 4.36 -2.36 5.22
C LEU A 80 4.29 -3.33 4.04
N TYR A 81 3.40 -4.33 4.13
CA TYR A 81 3.17 -5.29 3.05
C TYR A 81 2.70 -4.60 1.76
N LEU A 82 1.73 -3.68 1.86
CA LEU A 82 1.21 -2.96 0.70
C LEU A 82 2.26 -2.04 0.05
N ILE A 83 3.07 -1.33 0.86
CA ILE A 83 4.19 -0.54 0.35
C ILE A 83 5.19 -1.43 -0.38
N LYS A 84 5.55 -2.58 0.19
CA LYS A 84 6.44 -3.57 -0.42
C LYS A 84 5.90 -4.09 -1.75
N SER A 85 4.60 -4.42 -1.80
CA SER A 85 3.93 -4.89 -3.01
C SER A 85 3.94 -3.83 -4.11
N LYS A 86 3.69 -2.56 -3.75
CA LYS A 86 3.75 -1.44 -4.71
C LYS A 86 5.16 -1.24 -5.27
N PHE A 87 6.21 -1.32 -4.43
CA PHE A 87 7.60 -1.27 -4.91
C PHE A 87 7.96 -2.43 -5.84
N LYS A 88 7.54 -3.66 -5.52
CA LYS A 88 7.76 -4.82 -6.40
C LYS A 88 7.07 -4.65 -7.76
N LEU A 89 5.86 -4.08 -7.77
CA LEU A 89 5.16 -3.77 -9.02
C LEU A 89 5.94 -2.71 -9.83
N LEU A 90 6.41 -1.63 -9.16
CA LEU A 90 7.22 -0.61 -9.81
C LEU A 90 8.56 -1.16 -10.36
N GLN A 91 9.23 -2.08 -9.66
CA GLN A 91 10.43 -2.76 -10.20
C GLN A 91 10.13 -3.46 -11.52
N LYS A 92 9.01 -4.21 -11.59
CA LYS A 92 8.60 -4.87 -12.83
C LYS A 92 8.35 -3.86 -13.95
N CYS A 93 7.65 -2.77 -13.65
CA CYS A 93 7.36 -1.71 -14.62
C CYS A 93 8.66 -1.04 -15.14
N ILE A 94 9.62 -0.76 -14.25
CA ILE A 94 10.89 -0.13 -14.63
C ILE A 94 11.73 -1.10 -15.46
N ASN A 95 11.82 -2.36 -15.10
CA ASN A 95 12.49 -3.38 -15.91
C ASN A 95 11.90 -3.48 -17.32
N MET A 96 10.57 -3.43 -17.46
CA MET A 96 9.92 -3.40 -18.77
C MET A 96 10.30 -2.15 -19.57
N ARG A 97 10.39 -0.99 -18.92
CA ARG A 97 10.84 0.27 -19.55
C ARG A 97 12.29 0.17 -20.02
N GLU A 98 13.19 -0.40 -19.22
CA GLU A 98 14.59 -0.62 -19.57
C GLU A 98 14.74 -1.60 -20.74
N ASN A 99 13.78 -2.52 -20.89
CA ASN A 99 13.68 -3.42 -22.06
C ASN A 99 13.00 -2.75 -23.27
N GLY A 100 12.78 -1.44 -23.25
CA GLY A 100 12.31 -0.65 -24.39
C GLY A 100 10.79 -0.48 -24.51
N LEU A 101 9.99 -0.98 -23.56
CA LEU A 101 8.54 -0.74 -23.58
C LEU A 101 8.22 0.71 -23.22
N THR A 102 7.24 1.27 -23.92
CA THR A 102 6.69 2.59 -23.59
C THR A 102 5.85 2.55 -22.32
N LYS A 103 5.66 3.71 -21.68
CA LYS A 103 4.81 3.80 -20.48
C LYS A 103 3.38 3.29 -20.74
N ASN A 104 2.83 3.56 -21.95
CA ASN A 104 1.50 3.10 -22.33
C ASN A 104 1.43 1.57 -22.43
N GLU A 105 2.42 0.94 -23.03
CA GLU A 105 2.49 -0.53 -23.12
C GLU A 105 2.63 -1.16 -21.75
N ILE A 106 3.41 -0.54 -20.85
CA ILE A 106 3.62 -1.04 -19.48
C ILE A 106 2.29 -1.01 -18.70
N VAL A 107 1.60 0.13 -18.63
CA VAL A 107 0.37 0.23 -17.81
C VAL A 107 -0.80 -0.58 -18.37
N ASN A 108 -0.82 -0.82 -19.70
CA ASN A 108 -1.82 -1.66 -20.34
C ASN A 108 -1.45 -3.16 -20.35
N ASN A 109 -0.29 -3.53 -19.78
CA ASN A 109 0.13 -4.93 -19.72
C ASN A 109 -0.72 -5.70 -18.71
N LYS A 110 -1.52 -6.65 -19.20
CA LYS A 110 -2.45 -7.46 -18.39
C LYS A 110 -1.76 -8.24 -17.27
N SER A 111 -0.47 -8.58 -17.42
CA SER A 111 0.29 -9.33 -16.39
C SER A 111 0.58 -8.51 -15.14
N LEU A 112 0.48 -7.17 -15.21
CA LEU A 112 0.73 -6.26 -14.09
C LEU A 112 -0.54 -5.94 -13.30
N ASN A 113 -1.73 -6.20 -13.85
CA ASN A 113 -3.02 -5.91 -13.24
C ASN A 113 -3.16 -4.46 -12.71
N ILE A 114 -2.59 -3.49 -13.44
CA ILE A 114 -2.70 -2.07 -13.08
C ILE A 114 -4.10 -1.60 -13.47
N PHE A 115 -4.84 -1.11 -12.47
CA PHE A 115 -6.20 -0.62 -12.71
C PHE A 115 -6.16 0.67 -13.56
N TYR A 116 -7.04 0.80 -14.54
CA TYR A 116 -7.00 1.91 -15.50
C TYR A 116 -7.04 3.30 -14.85
N LYS A 117 -7.74 3.46 -13.72
CA LYS A 117 -7.78 4.72 -12.96
C LYS A 117 -6.43 5.10 -12.36
N GLU A 118 -5.52 4.15 -12.17
CA GLU A 118 -4.17 4.37 -11.65
C GLU A 118 -3.13 4.65 -12.74
N HIS A 119 -3.45 4.51 -14.04
CA HIS A 119 -2.48 4.69 -15.12
C HIS A 119 -1.75 6.04 -15.05
N SER A 120 -2.47 7.14 -14.80
CA SER A 120 -1.87 8.47 -14.67
C SER A 120 -0.91 8.59 -13.48
N LEU A 121 -1.18 7.89 -12.39
CA LEU A 121 -0.31 7.81 -11.22
C LEU A 121 0.94 7.00 -11.53
N PHE A 122 0.80 5.86 -12.21
CA PHE A 122 1.94 5.05 -12.64
C PHE A 122 2.84 5.80 -13.62
N PHE A 123 2.31 6.62 -14.53
CA PHE A 123 3.13 7.47 -15.38
C PHE A 123 4.04 8.40 -14.55
N LYS A 124 3.49 9.06 -13.53
CA LYS A 124 4.26 9.91 -12.61
C LYS A 124 5.29 9.11 -11.83
N MET A 125 4.90 7.94 -11.29
CA MET A 125 5.82 7.06 -10.55
C MET A 125 6.99 6.63 -11.43
N LEU A 126 6.76 6.26 -12.68
CA LEU A 126 7.81 5.90 -13.62
C LEU A 126 8.79 7.05 -13.93
N ASP A 127 8.40 8.30 -13.74
CA ASP A 127 9.30 9.46 -13.89
C ASP A 127 10.21 9.66 -12.67
N PHE A 128 9.74 9.33 -11.48
CA PHE A 128 10.47 9.59 -10.23
C PHE A 128 11.34 8.43 -9.77
N TRP A 129 10.91 7.19 -10.06
CA TRP A 129 11.53 5.99 -9.54
C TRP A 129 12.55 5.39 -10.51
N THR A 130 13.67 4.94 -9.92
CA THR A 130 14.70 4.10 -10.57
C THR A 130 14.86 2.82 -9.76
N LEU A 131 15.44 1.77 -10.34
CA LEU A 131 15.71 0.50 -9.63
C LEU A 131 16.52 0.75 -8.36
N SER A 132 17.59 1.56 -8.45
CA SER A 132 18.44 1.88 -7.29
C SER A 132 17.66 2.53 -6.14
N LYS A 133 16.79 3.51 -6.42
CA LYS A 133 15.96 4.15 -5.40
C LYS A 133 14.99 3.16 -4.74
N ILE A 134 14.40 2.27 -5.53
CA ILE A 134 13.48 1.24 -5.04
C ILE A 134 14.23 0.26 -4.14
N ASP A 135 15.40 -0.21 -4.53
CA ASP A 135 16.19 -1.17 -3.75
C ASP A 135 16.60 -0.57 -2.40
N GLU A 136 16.99 0.70 -2.37
CA GLU A 136 17.29 1.39 -1.13
C GLU A 136 16.05 1.52 -0.23
N CYS A 137 14.88 1.84 -0.82
CA CYS A 137 13.62 1.91 -0.07
C CYS A 137 13.18 0.54 0.45
N LEU A 138 13.34 -0.52 -0.34
CA LEU A 138 13.05 -1.90 0.09
C LEU A 138 13.97 -2.35 1.23
N TYR A 139 15.24 -1.97 1.20
CA TYR A 139 16.18 -2.24 2.29
C TYR A 139 15.77 -1.50 3.57
N PHE A 140 15.39 -0.22 3.46
CA PHE A 140 14.92 0.54 4.62
C PHE A 140 13.60 0.00 5.16
N LEU A 141 12.67 -0.39 4.28
CA LEU A 141 11.41 -1.04 4.62
C LEU A 141 11.64 -2.35 5.40
N PHE A 142 12.59 -3.18 4.96
CA PHE A 142 12.97 -4.39 5.69
C PHE A 142 13.44 -4.09 7.12
N LYS A 143 14.29 -3.07 7.30
CA LYS A 143 14.71 -2.62 8.65
C LYS A 143 13.52 -2.13 9.47
N THR A 144 12.62 -1.38 8.85
CA THR A 144 11.38 -0.90 9.49
C THR A 144 10.52 -2.08 9.95
N GLU A 145 10.36 -3.11 9.11
CA GLU A 145 9.59 -4.31 9.45
C GLU A 145 10.18 -5.03 10.68
N LEU A 146 11.51 -5.17 10.76
CA LEU A 146 12.18 -5.76 11.92
C LEU A 146 11.95 -4.92 13.20
N ASN A 147 12.04 -3.60 13.11
CA ASN A 147 11.81 -2.70 14.23
C ASN A 147 10.35 -2.77 14.72
N CYS A 148 9.36 -2.78 13.82
CA CYS A 148 7.95 -2.92 14.17
C CYS A 148 7.66 -4.27 14.87
N LYS A 149 8.33 -5.36 14.46
CA LYS A 149 8.20 -6.66 15.11
C LYS A 149 8.84 -6.71 16.50
N SER A 150 9.96 -6.02 16.69
CA SER A 150 10.69 -6.03 17.97
C SER A 150 10.15 -5.02 18.99
N LYS A 151 9.55 -3.91 18.54
CA LYS A 151 9.07 -2.80 19.37
C LYS A 151 7.72 -2.31 18.88
N LYS A 152 6.69 -3.15 19.05
CA LYS A 152 5.35 -2.92 18.50
C LYS A 152 4.70 -1.62 18.98
N GLU A 153 5.02 -1.15 20.18
CA GLU A 153 4.52 0.11 20.75
C GLU A 153 4.97 1.37 19.97
N TYR A 154 6.03 1.25 19.15
CA TYR A 154 6.61 2.34 18.35
C TYR A 154 6.41 2.14 16.84
N ASP A 155 5.57 1.22 16.42
CA ASP A 155 5.45 0.82 15.02
C ASP A 155 5.05 1.99 14.10
N TYR A 156 4.17 2.88 14.53
CA TYR A 156 3.79 4.07 13.77
C TYR A 156 4.89 5.14 13.73
N ILE A 157 5.77 5.20 14.71
CA ILE A 157 6.97 6.04 14.66
C ILE A 157 7.91 5.53 13.55
N PHE A 158 8.11 4.22 13.46
CA PHE A 158 8.93 3.61 12.41
C PHE A 158 8.28 3.77 11.02
N LEU A 159 6.96 3.68 10.91
CA LEU A 159 6.23 3.98 9.67
C LEU A 159 6.42 5.44 9.25
N ASN A 160 6.32 6.40 10.16
CA ASN A 160 6.57 7.82 9.88
C ASN A 160 8.00 8.04 9.34
N GLN A 161 9.00 7.38 9.93
CA GLN A 161 10.39 7.43 9.44
C GLN A 161 10.53 6.85 8.03
N LEU A 162 9.85 5.73 7.75
CA LEU A 162 9.83 5.12 6.41
C LEU A 162 9.19 6.06 5.38
N PHE A 163 8.06 6.68 5.71
CA PHE A 163 7.38 7.64 4.83
C PHE A 163 8.28 8.82 4.49
N LEU A 164 8.95 9.37 5.51
CA LEU A 164 9.90 10.46 5.33
C LEU A 164 11.09 10.05 4.44
N TYR A 165 11.63 8.85 4.66
CA TYR A 165 12.71 8.31 3.84
C TYR A 165 12.31 8.17 2.38
N ILE A 166 11.14 7.57 2.10
CA ILE A 166 10.58 7.41 0.75
C ILE A 166 10.41 8.79 0.09
N TYR A 167 9.85 9.76 0.80
CA TYR A 167 9.68 11.12 0.30
C TYR A 167 11.01 11.77 -0.13
N PHE A 168 12.05 11.66 0.69
CA PHE A 168 13.37 12.21 0.35
C PHE A 168 13.96 11.52 -0.89
N LYS A 169 13.78 10.21 -1.05
CA LYS A 169 14.26 9.51 -2.25
C LYS A 169 13.61 9.99 -3.55
N ILE A 170 12.35 10.42 -3.49
CA ILE A 170 11.67 11.02 -4.64
C ILE A 170 12.22 12.42 -4.94
N LYS A 171 12.52 13.22 -3.91
CA LYS A 171 12.99 14.61 -4.05
C LYS A 171 14.43 14.72 -4.52
N ILE A 172 15.28 13.76 -4.22
CA ILE A 172 16.65 13.71 -4.73
C ILE A 172 16.58 13.39 -6.22
N LYS A 173 16.89 14.39 -7.06
CA LYS A 173 17.07 14.16 -8.51
C LYS A 173 18.24 13.19 -8.71
N PRO A 174 18.16 12.31 -9.73
CA PRO A 174 19.27 11.45 -10.10
C PRO A 174 20.49 12.26 -10.52
#